data_f368b605c51144e3322b4f851a64ceb8
#
_entry.id   f368b605c51144e3322b4f851a64ceb8
#
_cell.length_a   1.000
_cell.length_b   1.000
_cell.length_c   1.000
_cell.angle_alpha   90.00
_cell.angle_beta   90.00
_cell.angle_gamma   90.00
#
_symmetry.space_group_name_H-M   'P 1'
#
loop_
_entity.id
_entity.type
_entity.pdbx_description
1 polymer ?
#
loop_
_entity_poly.entity_id
_entity_poly.type
_entity_poly.pdbx_seq_one_letter_code
_entity_poly.pdbx_strand_id
1 'polypeptide(L)'
;MIRKIIHIDEEKCNGCGACVTACHEGAIGLVNGKAKLMRDDYCDGFGDCLPGCPTGAITCEEREAAAYDEQAVLENKQKKAAQAAKPAFHGCPGSAMRQFRREESAPAAATAAQPSQLRQWPCQIKLVPVNAPYFDGAKLLIAADCTAYAYANVHEEFMKGKITLIGCPKLDAVDYSEKLTEIFRSNDIRSVTVLRMEVPCCGGLEHAAVTALKNSGKFVPWQVVTISTDGRILDR
;
A
#
# COMPACT_ATOMS: atom_id res chain seq x y z
N MET A 1 -25.33 -41.45 8.86
CA MET A 1 -26.52 -41.33 9.72
C MET A 1 -27.46 -40.27 9.14
N ILE A 2 -28.78 -40.49 9.31
CA ILE A 2 -29.74 -39.45 8.86
C ILE A 2 -29.67 -38.25 9.84
N ARG A 3 -29.46 -37.06 9.31
CA ARG A 3 -29.40 -35.83 10.11
C ARG A 3 -29.75 -34.59 9.26
N LYS A 4 -30.03 -33.48 9.93
CA LYS A 4 -30.23 -32.17 9.27
C LYS A 4 -28.91 -31.65 8.72
N ILE A 5 -28.93 -31.22 7.47
CA ILE A 5 -27.77 -30.67 6.77
C ILE A 5 -28.21 -29.57 5.81
N ILE A 6 -27.34 -28.64 5.55
CA ILE A 6 -27.61 -27.55 4.62
C ILE A 6 -27.49 -28.04 3.17
N HIS A 7 -28.49 -27.71 2.36
CA HIS A 7 -28.49 -27.85 0.90
C HIS A 7 -28.45 -26.47 0.25
N ILE A 8 -27.64 -26.31 -0.78
CA ILE A 8 -27.50 -25.05 -1.51
C ILE A 8 -27.85 -25.27 -2.98
N ASP A 9 -28.89 -24.59 -3.42
CA ASP A 9 -29.34 -24.56 -4.81
C ASP A 9 -28.42 -23.60 -5.60
N GLU A 10 -27.54 -24.18 -6.43
CA GLU A 10 -26.57 -23.43 -7.19
C GLU A 10 -27.20 -22.54 -8.27
N GLU A 11 -28.41 -22.90 -8.78
CA GLU A 11 -29.09 -22.08 -9.80
C GLU A 11 -29.64 -20.78 -9.18
N LYS A 12 -30.17 -20.84 -7.96
CA LYS A 12 -30.65 -19.68 -7.22
C LYS A 12 -29.52 -18.87 -6.57
N CYS A 13 -28.35 -19.44 -6.38
CA CYS A 13 -27.25 -18.76 -5.74
C CYS A 13 -26.66 -17.66 -6.64
N ASN A 14 -26.55 -16.43 -6.14
CA ASN A 14 -25.94 -15.30 -6.83
C ASN A 14 -24.45 -15.07 -6.47
N GLY A 15 -23.87 -15.93 -5.61
CA GLY A 15 -22.46 -15.85 -5.24
C GLY A 15 -22.09 -14.74 -4.25
N CYS A 16 -23.06 -14.15 -3.54
CA CYS A 16 -22.80 -13.00 -2.64
C CYS A 16 -21.90 -13.32 -1.43
N GLY A 17 -21.70 -14.61 -1.08
CA GLY A 17 -20.82 -15.04 0.00
C GLY A 17 -21.35 -14.85 1.42
N ALA A 18 -22.57 -14.32 1.61
CA ALA A 18 -23.14 -14.06 2.93
C ALA A 18 -23.20 -15.34 3.81
N CYS A 19 -23.57 -16.47 3.21
CA CYS A 19 -23.62 -17.77 3.89
C CYS A 19 -22.22 -18.30 4.28
N VAL A 20 -21.17 -17.97 3.52
CA VAL A 20 -19.79 -18.34 3.85
C VAL A 20 -19.34 -17.60 5.11
N THR A 21 -19.72 -16.32 5.24
CA THR A 21 -19.41 -15.50 6.42
C THR A 21 -20.24 -15.91 7.64
N ALA A 22 -21.52 -16.32 7.43
CA ALA A 22 -22.41 -16.72 8.50
C ALA A 22 -22.16 -18.15 9.01
N CYS A 23 -21.43 -18.99 8.25
CA CYS A 23 -21.11 -20.35 8.68
C CYS A 23 -19.97 -20.35 9.69
N HIS A 24 -20.28 -20.49 10.97
CA HIS A 24 -19.30 -20.50 12.06
C HIS A 24 -18.32 -21.69 11.93
N GLU A 25 -18.76 -22.81 11.37
CA GLU A 25 -17.97 -24.03 11.21
C GLU A 25 -17.10 -24.01 9.95
N GLY A 26 -17.30 -23.03 9.07
CA GLY A 26 -16.54 -22.91 7.83
C GLY A 26 -16.80 -24.05 6.84
N ALA A 27 -17.99 -24.67 6.92
CA ALA A 27 -18.42 -25.76 6.06
C ALA A 27 -18.79 -25.29 4.65
N ILE A 28 -19.11 -24.00 4.45
CA ILE A 28 -19.52 -23.43 3.16
C ILE A 28 -18.34 -22.68 2.53
N GLY A 29 -18.13 -22.89 1.23
CA GLY A 29 -17.14 -22.20 0.41
C GLY A 29 -17.74 -21.68 -0.89
N LEU A 30 -17.01 -20.79 -1.59
CA LEU A 30 -17.33 -20.36 -2.96
C LEU A 30 -16.52 -21.18 -3.95
N VAL A 31 -17.20 -21.84 -4.89
CA VAL A 31 -16.60 -22.58 -6.00
C VAL A 31 -17.20 -22.05 -7.29
N ASN A 32 -16.38 -21.55 -8.19
CA ASN A 32 -16.81 -20.93 -9.45
C ASN A 32 -17.87 -19.84 -9.28
N GLY A 33 -17.76 -19.04 -8.20
CA GLY A 33 -18.68 -17.95 -7.91
C GLY A 33 -20.03 -18.38 -7.31
N LYS A 34 -20.21 -19.66 -6.94
CA LYS A 34 -21.40 -20.22 -6.30
C LYS A 34 -21.06 -20.80 -4.94
N ALA A 35 -21.95 -20.64 -3.97
CA ALA A 35 -21.78 -21.25 -2.66
C ALA A 35 -22.00 -22.76 -2.74
N LYS A 36 -21.15 -23.52 -2.07
CA LYS A 36 -21.24 -24.98 -1.95
C LYS A 36 -20.92 -25.41 -0.52
N LEU A 37 -21.60 -26.48 -0.07
CA LEU A 37 -21.20 -27.21 1.12
C LEU A 37 -19.94 -28.02 0.77
N MET A 38 -18.83 -27.70 1.40
CA MET A 38 -17.52 -28.28 1.06
C MET A 38 -17.33 -29.67 1.66
N ARG A 39 -17.88 -29.90 2.84
CA ARG A 39 -17.84 -31.17 3.56
C ARG A 39 -19.06 -31.30 4.46
N ASP A 40 -19.69 -32.46 4.44
CA ASP A 40 -20.88 -32.75 5.25
C ASP A 40 -20.55 -32.76 6.75
N ASP A 41 -19.43 -33.36 7.13
CA ASP A 41 -18.96 -33.51 8.50
C ASP A 41 -18.54 -32.17 9.19
N TYR A 42 -18.46 -31.09 8.42
CA TYR A 42 -18.22 -29.75 8.97
C TYR A 42 -19.52 -28.99 9.28
N CYS A 43 -20.63 -29.39 8.68
CA CYS A 43 -21.91 -28.74 8.90
C CYS A 43 -22.55 -29.28 10.19
N ASP A 44 -22.84 -28.42 11.16
CA ASP A 44 -23.54 -28.77 12.42
C ASP A 44 -25.05 -28.95 12.23
N GLY A 45 -25.63 -28.39 11.16
CA GLY A 45 -27.06 -28.43 10.85
C GLY A 45 -27.90 -27.40 11.59
N PHE A 46 -27.32 -26.46 12.33
CA PHE A 46 -28.07 -25.42 13.05
C PHE A 46 -28.77 -24.40 12.13
N GLY A 47 -28.17 -24.13 10.97
CA GLY A 47 -28.82 -23.31 9.96
C GLY A 47 -28.60 -21.79 10.12
N ASP A 48 -27.60 -21.33 10.85
CA ASP A 48 -27.25 -19.91 11.01
C ASP A 48 -26.99 -19.21 9.68
N CYS A 49 -26.63 -19.96 8.64
CA CYS A 49 -26.44 -19.45 7.28
C CYS A 49 -27.75 -19.18 6.52
N LEU A 50 -28.91 -19.71 6.96
CA LEU A 50 -30.19 -19.58 6.27
C LEU A 50 -30.71 -18.14 6.21
N PRO A 51 -30.77 -17.38 7.33
CA PRO A 51 -31.32 -16.02 7.33
C PRO A 51 -30.52 -15.05 6.46
N GLY A 52 -29.24 -15.34 6.25
CA GLY A 52 -28.31 -14.49 5.50
C GLY A 52 -28.42 -14.60 3.98
N CYS A 53 -29.21 -15.53 3.45
CA CYS A 53 -29.28 -15.76 2.01
C CYS A 53 -30.34 -14.86 1.34
N PRO A 54 -29.94 -13.83 0.55
CA PRO A 54 -30.89 -12.89 -0.05
C PRO A 54 -31.72 -13.51 -1.17
N THR A 55 -31.30 -14.65 -1.73
CA THR A 55 -32.01 -15.32 -2.84
C THR A 55 -32.77 -16.55 -2.40
N GLY A 56 -32.73 -16.91 -1.10
CA GLY A 56 -33.36 -18.14 -0.61
C GLY A 56 -32.80 -19.44 -1.20
N ALA A 57 -31.54 -19.38 -1.67
CA ALA A 57 -30.88 -20.55 -2.27
C ALA A 57 -30.48 -21.64 -1.25
N ILE A 58 -30.57 -21.33 0.05
CA ILE A 58 -30.14 -22.26 1.12
C ILE A 58 -31.37 -22.83 1.80
N THR A 59 -31.39 -24.14 1.94
CA THR A 59 -32.41 -24.89 2.66
C THR A 59 -31.78 -25.90 3.62
N CYS A 60 -32.51 -26.36 4.60
CA CYS A 60 -32.12 -27.44 5.47
C CYS A 60 -32.90 -28.70 5.09
N GLU A 61 -32.22 -29.79 4.87
CA GLU A 61 -32.84 -31.09 4.53
C GLU A 61 -32.34 -32.18 5.48
N GLU A 62 -33.17 -33.22 5.64
CA GLU A 62 -32.76 -34.45 6.33
C GLU A 62 -32.29 -35.44 5.31
N ARG A 63 -31.02 -35.82 5.35
CA ARG A 63 -30.45 -36.82 4.50
C ARG A 63 -29.36 -37.62 5.20
N GLU A 64 -28.97 -38.72 4.59
CA GLU A 64 -27.80 -39.46 5.06
C GLU A 64 -26.52 -38.62 4.82
N ALA A 65 -25.79 -38.35 5.90
CA ALA A 65 -24.57 -37.56 5.89
C ALA A 65 -23.58 -38.11 6.93
N ALA A 66 -22.30 -37.77 6.77
CA ALA A 66 -21.27 -38.05 7.75
C ALA A 66 -21.58 -37.37 9.08
N ALA A 67 -21.23 -37.98 10.21
CA ALA A 67 -21.38 -37.35 11.51
C ALA A 67 -20.60 -36.07 11.59
N TYR A 68 -21.09 -35.09 12.36
CA TYR A 68 -20.38 -33.85 12.64
C TYR A 68 -19.07 -34.15 13.38
N ASP A 69 -17.96 -33.61 12.88
CA ASP A 69 -16.61 -33.80 13.43
C ASP A 69 -16.06 -32.46 13.92
N GLU A 70 -16.29 -32.17 15.21
CA GLU A 70 -15.83 -30.95 15.85
C GLU A 70 -14.30 -30.81 15.79
N GLN A 71 -13.56 -31.93 15.89
CA GLN A 71 -12.11 -31.90 15.89
C GLN A 71 -11.55 -31.51 14.52
N ALA A 72 -12.13 -32.08 13.45
CA ALA A 72 -11.77 -31.71 12.07
C ALA A 72 -12.12 -30.23 11.77
N VAL A 73 -13.21 -29.71 12.33
CA VAL A 73 -13.59 -28.30 12.23
C VAL A 73 -12.57 -27.40 12.93
N LEU A 74 -12.15 -27.75 14.15
CA LEU A 74 -11.12 -27.00 14.88
C LEU A 74 -9.78 -26.97 14.15
N GLU A 75 -9.35 -28.11 13.61
CA GLU A 75 -8.14 -28.17 12.79
C GLU A 75 -8.24 -27.31 11.53
N ASN A 76 -9.41 -27.30 10.86
CA ASN A 76 -9.64 -26.47 9.68
C ASN A 76 -9.61 -24.99 10.04
N LYS A 77 -10.22 -24.59 11.16
CA LYS A 77 -10.16 -23.22 11.69
C LYS A 77 -8.72 -22.80 11.97
N GLN A 78 -7.92 -23.66 12.60
CA GLN A 78 -6.51 -23.39 12.87
C GLN A 78 -5.69 -23.28 11.56
N LYS A 79 -5.91 -24.16 10.58
CA LYS A 79 -5.26 -24.10 9.26
C LYS A 79 -5.65 -22.81 8.51
N LYS A 80 -6.94 -22.43 8.52
CA LYS A 80 -7.41 -21.18 7.92
C LYS A 80 -6.85 -19.95 8.65
N ALA A 81 -6.77 -19.98 9.97
CA ALA A 81 -6.14 -18.91 10.76
C ALA A 81 -4.64 -18.79 10.46
N ALA A 82 -3.92 -19.91 10.33
CA ALA A 82 -2.51 -19.93 9.95
C ALA A 82 -2.27 -19.45 8.50
N GLN A 83 -3.22 -19.71 7.59
CA GLN A 83 -3.21 -19.21 6.21
C GLN A 83 -3.66 -17.75 6.13
N ALA A 84 -4.60 -17.31 6.96
CA ALA A 84 -5.02 -15.92 7.11
C ALA A 84 -3.98 -15.05 7.83
N ALA A 85 -3.03 -15.65 8.54
CA ALA A 85 -1.87 -14.97 9.14
C ALA A 85 -0.85 -14.45 8.10
N LYS A 86 -1.02 -14.78 6.81
CA LYS A 86 -0.48 -13.95 5.72
C LYS A 86 -1.49 -12.84 5.48
N PRO A 87 -1.22 -11.59 5.89
CA PRO A 87 -2.16 -10.51 5.68
C PRO A 87 -2.39 -10.37 4.18
N ALA A 88 -3.58 -10.75 3.72
CA ALA A 88 -4.08 -10.34 2.41
C ALA A 88 -4.29 -8.83 2.53
N PHE A 89 -3.29 -8.07 2.14
CA PHE A 89 -3.31 -6.63 2.18
C PHE A 89 -4.30 -6.12 1.11
N HIS A 90 -5.50 -5.74 1.53
CA HIS A 90 -6.54 -5.12 0.70
C HIS A 90 -6.37 -3.59 0.58
N GLY A 91 -5.16 -3.07 0.72
CA GLY A 91 -4.85 -1.65 0.65
C GLY A 91 -4.00 -1.27 -0.55
N CYS A 92 -3.77 0.04 -0.72
CA CYS A 92 -2.80 0.55 -1.68
C CYS A 92 -1.42 -0.05 -1.41
N PRO A 93 -0.66 -0.53 -2.41
CA PRO A 93 0.68 -1.11 -2.24
C PRO A 93 1.65 -0.23 -1.44
N GLY A 94 1.49 1.10 -1.50
CA GLY A 94 2.28 2.05 -0.71
C GLY A 94 1.97 2.08 0.79
N SER A 95 0.90 1.40 1.24
CA SER A 95 0.55 1.26 2.67
C SER A 95 0.78 -0.17 3.18
N ALA A 96 1.34 -1.06 2.35
CA ALA A 96 1.61 -2.44 2.75
C ALA A 96 2.66 -2.48 3.87
N MET A 97 2.34 -3.17 4.97
CA MET A 97 3.27 -3.36 6.07
C MET A 97 4.42 -4.26 5.61
N ARG A 98 5.65 -3.79 5.79
CA ARG A 98 6.88 -4.56 5.52
C ARG A 98 7.79 -4.44 6.72
N GLN A 99 8.37 -5.57 7.17
CA GLN A 99 9.39 -5.62 8.22
C GLN A 99 10.70 -6.08 7.60
N PHE A 100 11.75 -5.29 7.78
CA PHE A 100 13.09 -5.62 7.32
C PHE A 100 13.90 -6.15 8.50
N ARG A 101 14.46 -7.35 8.37
CA ARG A 101 15.49 -7.84 9.29
C ARG A 101 16.83 -7.26 8.83
N ARG A 102 17.45 -6.47 9.69
CA ARG A 102 18.82 -5.97 9.48
C ARG A 102 19.69 -6.66 10.51
N GLU A 103 20.80 -7.21 10.08
CA GLU A 103 21.83 -7.71 10.99
C GLU A 103 22.40 -6.51 11.75
N GLU A 104 22.46 -6.61 13.07
CA GLU A 104 23.19 -5.64 13.88
C GLU A 104 24.66 -5.74 13.48
N SER A 105 25.12 -4.84 12.64
CA SER A 105 26.56 -4.72 12.35
C SER A 105 27.29 -4.38 13.65
N ALA A 106 28.41 -5.06 13.89
CA ALA A 106 29.29 -4.71 14.99
C ALA A 106 29.54 -3.18 15.01
N PRO A 107 29.67 -2.53 16.18
CA PRO A 107 29.85 -1.09 16.25
C PRO A 107 31.00 -0.68 15.37
N ALA A 108 30.70 -0.06 14.23
CA ALA A 108 31.70 0.57 13.39
C ALA A 108 32.38 1.64 14.24
N ALA A 109 33.71 1.72 14.15
CA ALA A 109 34.48 2.80 14.80
C ALA A 109 33.78 4.12 14.50
N ALA A 110 33.53 4.93 15.54
CA ALA A 110 32.69 6.13 15.51
C ALA A 110 33.02 6.96 14.28
N THR A 111 32.22 6.82 13.24
CA THR A 111 32.26 7.72 12.09
C THR A 111 31.76 9.08 12.57
N ALA A 112 32.52 10.13 12.31
CA ALA A 112 32.13 11.49 12.64
C ALA A 112 30.69 11.76 12.16
N ALA A 113 29.86 12.37 13.00
CA ALA A 113 28.48 12.69 12.67
C ALA A 113 28.44 13.49 11.35
N GLN A 114 27.75 12.99 10.36
CA GLN A 114 27.61 13.70 9.08
C GLN A 114 26.77 14.97 9.29
N PRO A 115 27.22 16.13 8.88
CA PRO A 115 26.46 17.38 9.01
C PRO A 115 25.25 17.37 8.08
N SER A 116 24.17 18.02 8.51
CA SER A 116 22.99 18.23 7.66
C SER A 116 23.37 19.00 6.39
N GLN A 117 22.86 18.59 5.25
CA GLN A 117 23.02 19.26 3.97
C GLN A 117 21.82 20.12 3.60
N LEU A 118 20.84 20.26 4.50
CA LEU A 118 19.69 21.16 4.31
C LEU A 118 20.16 22.61 4.29
N ARG A 119 19.79 23.35 3.23
CA ARG A 119 20.28 24.70 2.97
C ARG A 119 19.24 25.79 3.13
N GLN A 120 17.98 25.44 3.31
CA GLN A 120 16.88 26.39 3.48
C GLN A 120 15.80 25.86 4.42
N TRP A 121 14.97 26.78 4.89
CA TRP A 121 13.76 26.50 5.63
C TRP A 121 12.67 27.49 5.23
N PRO A 122 11.38 27.10 5.05
CA PRO A 122 10.86 25.73 5.13
C PRO A 122 11.28 24.84 3.94
N CYS A 123 11.13 23.50 4.08
CA CYS A 123 11.42 22.54 3.02
C CYS A 123 10.18 21.88 2.42
N GLN A 124 9.03 21.95 3.09
CA GLN A 124 7.76 21.41 2.58
C GLN A 124 7.27 22.22 1.37
N ILE A 125 6.91 21.53 0.26
CA ILE A 125 6.40 22.16 -0.96
C ILE A 125 5.24 23.12 -0.64
N LYS A 126 4.33 22.71 0.25
CA LYS A 126 3.18 23.55 0.65
C LYS A 126 3.56 24.82 1.36
N LEU A 127 4.69 24.85 2.06
CA LEU A 127 5.08 25.94 2.95
C LEU A 127 6.10 26.91 2.32
N VAL A 128 6.91 26.46 1.36
CA VAL A 128 7.93 27.34 0.75
C VAL A 128 7.28 28.51 0.02
N PRO A 129 7.82 29.73 0.12
CA PRO A 129 7.40 30.84 -0.73
C PRO A 129 7.76 30.59 -2.20
N VAL A 130 6.94 31.05 -3.14
CA VAL A 130 7.20 30.88 -4.58
C VAL A 130 8.47 31.64 -5.03
N ASN A 131 8.67 32.83 -4.52
CA ASN A 131 9.76 33.76 -4.90
C ASN A 131 10.84 33.85 -3.83
N ALA A 132 11.34 32.73 -3.33
CA ALA A 132 12.37 32.75 -2.32
C ALA A 132 13.75 32.96 -2.97
N PRO A 133 14.62 33.82 -2.38
CA PRO A 133 15.94 34.13 -2.97
C PRO A 133 16.84 32.94 -3.15
N TYR A 134 16.66 31.85 -2.39
CA TYR A 134 17.44 30.64 -2.49
C TYR A 134 17.10 29.79 -3.73
N PHE A 135 16.05 30.14 -4.49
CA PHE A 135 15.74 29.47 -5.74
C PHE A 135 16.56 30.00 -6.93
N ASP A 136 17.08 31.20 -6.85
CA ASP A 136 17.86 31.79 -7.93
C ASP A 136 19.17 31.02 -8.20
N GLY A 137 19.32 30.53 -9.42
CA GLY A 137 20.44 29.70 -9.83
C GLY A 137 20.48 28.31 -9.15
N ALA A 138 19.39 27.87 -8.54
CA ALA A 138 19.38 26.66 -7.74
C ALA A 138 19.32 25.36 -8.56
N LYS A 139 19.95 24.32 -8.03
CA LYS A 139 19.63 22.92 -8.34
C LYS A 139 18.58 22.48 -7.34
N LEU A 140 17.43 21.96 -7.79
CA LEU A 140 16.36 21.50 -6.91
C LEU A 140 16.40 19.99 -6.70
N LEU A 141 16.12 19.58 -5.48
CA LEU A 141 15.75 18.23 -5.12
C LEU A 141 14.26 18.27 -4.71
N ILE A 142 13.41 17.55 -5.42
CA ILE A 142 12.01 17.31 -5.06
C ILE A 142 11.91 15.88 -4.56
N ALA A 143 11.79 15.68 -3.25
CA ALA A 143 11.88 14.38 -2.62
C ALA A 143 10.56 13.98 -1.94
N ALA A 144 10.18 12.71 -2.08
CA ALA A 144 9.08 12.16 -1.29
C ALA A 144 9.50 12.08 0.19
N ASP A 145 8.61 12.40 1.12
CA ASP A 145 8.89 12.43 2.57
C ASP A 145 9.57 11.16 3.09
N CYS A 146 9.20 9.99 2.55
CA CYS A 146 9.74 8.72 3.00
C CYS A 146 11.19 8.47 2.56
N THR A 147 11.71 9.17 1.55
CA THR A 147 13.02 8.87 0.96
C THR A 147 14.17 9.12 1.93
N ALA A 148 14.06 10.16 2.77
CA ALA A 148 15.06 10.48 3.79
C ALA A 148 15.16 9.42 4.90
N TYR A 149 14.06 8.69 5.14
CA TYR A 149 14.02 7.62 6.14
C TYR A 149 14.44 6.27 5.55
N ALA A 150 14.17 6.05 4.25
CA ALA A 150 14.52 4.81 3.57
C ALA A 150 16.00 4.76 3.16
N TYR A 151 16.54 5.88 2.62
CA TYR A 151 17.89 5.95 2.09
C TYR A 151 18.84 6.67 3.03
N ALA A 152 19.77 5.90 3.64
CA ALA A 152 20.64 6.43 4.69
C ALA A 152 21.58 7.57 4.23
N ASN A 153 22.02 7.58 2.96
CA ASN A 153 22.99 8.55 2.45
C ASN A 153 22.32 9.74 1.70
N VAL A 154 21.07 10.05 2.02
CA VAL A 154 20.29 11.07 1.31
C VAL A 154 20.93 12.45 1.36
N HIS A 155 21.54 12.83 2.48
CA HIS A 155 22.16 14.12 2.66
C HIS A 155 23.35 14.32 1.72
N GLU A 156 24.29 13.41 1.71
CA GLU A 156 25.51 13.53 0.89
C GLU A 156 25.24 13.35 -0.60
N GLU A 157 24.37 12.41 -0.96
CA GLU A 157 24.20 12.05 -2.37
C GLU A 157 23.16 12.88 -3.08
N PHE A 158 22.08 13.25 -2.40
CA PHE A 158 20.97 13.94 -3.04
C PHE A 158 20.78 15.38 -2.59
N MET A 159 20.96 15.71 -1.32
CA MET A 159 20.69 17.07 -0.82
C MET A 159 21.87 18.03 -1.01
N LYS A 160 23.09 17.51 -0.97
CA LYS A 160 24.31 18.31 -1.06
C LYS A 160 24.31 19.22 -2.29
N GLY A 161 24.44 20.53 -2.06
CA GLY A 161 24.46 21.52 -3.13
C GLY A 161 23.11 21.80 -3.80
N LYS A 162 22.01 21.29 -3.27
CA LYS A 162 20.66 21.49 -3.80
C LYS A 162 19.75 22.19 -2.78
N ILE A 163 18.74 22.86 -3.28
CA ILE A 163 17.59 23.31 -2.51
C ILE A 163 16.59 22.15 -2.47
N THR A 164 16.17 21.75 -1.28
CA THR A 164 15.37 20.53 -1.08
C THR A 164 13.92 20.87 -0.78
N LEU A 165 13.02 20.36 -1.62
CA LEU A 165 11.58 20.42 -1.43
C LEU A 165 11.06 19.02 -1.13
N ILE A 166 10.21 18.87 -0.13
CA ILE A 166 9.64 17.58 0.24
C ILE A 166 8.13 17.61 0.23
N GLY A 167 7.51 16.44 0.05
CA GLY A 167 6.06 16.30 0.12
C GLY A 167 5.58 14.86 -0.09
N CYS A 168 4.33 14.61 0.31
CA CYS A 168 3.66 13.34 0.10
C CYS A 168 2.31 13.55 -0.60
N PRO A 169 2.16 13.23 -1.90
CA PRO A 169 0.92 13.47 -2.62
C PRO A 169 -0.26 12.66 -2.05
N LYS A 170 0.02 11.57 -1.34
CA LYS A 170 -1.01 10.75 -0.69
C LYS A 170 -1.55 11.39 0.60
N LEU A 171 -0.70 12.06 1.39
CA LEU A 171 -1.07 12.64 2.67
C LEU A 171 -1.57 14.08 2.53
N ASP A 172 -0.97 14.85 1.64
CA ASP A 172 -1.23 16.27 1.53
C ASP A 172 -2.53 16.62 0.79
N ALA A 173 -3.08 15.68 0.03
CA ALA A 173 -4.33 15.85 -0.75
C ALA A 173 -4.37 17.12 -1.61
N VAL A 174 -3.22 17.52 -2.19
CA VAL A 174 -3.08 18.71 -3.05
C VAL A 174 -2.36 18.34 -4.35
N ASP A 175 -2.61 19.12 -5.40
CA ASP A 175 -1.83 19.07 -6.63
C ASP A 175 -0.60 19.99 -6.49
N TYR A 176 0.57 19.39 -6.37
CA TYR A 176 1.83 20.13 -6.30
C TYR A 176 2.21 20.80 -7.63
N SER A 177 1.62 20.35 -8.76
CA SER A 177 2.01 20.86 -10.09
C SER A 177 1.76 22.36 -10.22
N GLU A 178 0.71 22.89 -9.62
CA GLU A 178 0.40 24.32 -9.67
C GLU A 178 1.52 25.13 -9.04
N LYS A 179 1.83 24.84 -7.78
CA LYS A 179 2.85 25.58 -7.03
C LYS A 179 4.26 25.40 -7.57
N LEU A 180 4.60 24.18 -7.99
CA LEU A 180 5.88 23.90 -8.64
C LEU A 180 6.01 24.65 -9.98
N THR A 181 4.91 24.77 -10.75
CA THR A 181 4.88 25.57 -11.97
C THR A 181 5.22 27.04 -11.70
N GLU A 182 4.64 27.62 -10.65
CA GLU A 182 4.92 29.00 -10.26
C GLU A 182 6.38 29.18 -9.81
N ILE A 183 6.92 28.24 -9.03
CA ILE A 183 8.33 28.25 -8.63
C ILE A 183 9.24 28.20 -9.86
N PHE A 184 8.97 27.30 -10.82
CA PHE A 184 9.78 27.21 -12.04
C PHE A 184 9.68 28.43 -12.93
N ARG A 185 8.50 29.03 -13.06
CA ARG A 185 8.29 30.26 -13.85
C ARG A 185 9.03 31.46 -13.25
N SER A 186 8.93 31.60 -11.95
CA SER A 186 9.37 32.83 -11.25
C SER A 186 10.87 32.85 -10.92
N ASN A 187 11.57 31.71 -11.01
CA ASN A 187 12.95 31.61 -10.56
C ASN A 187 13.84 30.97 -11.64
N ASP A 188 15.15 31.26 -11.59
CA ASP A 188 16.15 30.61 -12.44
C ASP A 188 16.60 29.29 -11.85
N ILE A 189 15.95 28.19 -12.28
CA ILE A 189 16.25 26.82 -11.82
C ILE A 189 17.18 26.13 -12.82
N ARG A 190 18.35 25.70 -12.33
CA ARG A 190 19.37 25.05 -13.17
C ARG A 190 19.09 23.58 -13.47
N SER A 191 18.54 22.86 -12.52
CA SER A 191 18.19 21.44 -12.71
C SER A 191 17.23 20.96 -11.64
N VAL A 192 16.51 19.88 -11.93
CA VAL A 192 15.57 19.23 -11.00
C VAL A 192 15.93 17.75 -10.86
N THR A 193 16.04 17.30 -9.63
CA THR A 193 16.11 15.86 -9.29
C THR A 193 14.84 15.50 -8.53
N VAL A 194 14.08 14.55 -9.05
CA VAL A 194 12.93 13.97 -8.34
C VAL A 194 13.38 12.70 -7.66
N LEU A 195 13.26 12.64 -6.34
CA LEU A 195 13.59 11.47 -5.54
C LEU A 195 12.29 10.86 -5.00
N ARG A 196 11.97 9.65 -5.44
CA ARG A 196 10.72 8.99 -5.09
C ARG A 196 10.94 7.59 -4.55
N MET A 197 9.93 7.06 -3.83
CA MET A 197 9.90 5.65 -3.47
C MET A 197 9.32 4.81 -4.62
N GLU A 198 9.65 3.51 -4.64
CA GLU A 198 9.11 2.51 -5.59
C GLU A 198 7.58 2.35 -5.52
N VAL A 199 6.96 2.83 -4.45
CA VAL A 199 5.52 2.66 -4.21
C VAL A 199 4.67 3.54 -5.13
N PRO A 200 3.50 3.04 -5.59
CA PRO A 200 2.68 3.74 -6.60
C PRO A 200 2.25 5.16 -6.19
N CYS A 201 2.01 5.41 -4.90
CA CYS A 201 1.60 6.74 -4.43
C CYS A 201 2.66 7.83 -4.70
N CYS A 202 3.94 7.48 -4.78
CA CYS A 202 5.01 8.42 -5.11
C CYS A 202 5.07 8.80 -6.61
N GLY A 203 4.38 8.07 -7.47
CA GLY A 203 4.21 8.46 -8.87
C GLY A 203 3.51 9.81 -9.05
N GLY A 204 2.65 10.20 -8.08
CA GLY A 204 2.01 11.51 -8.06
C GLY A 204 3.00 12.67 -7.91
N LEU A 205 4.09 12.50 -7.15
CA LEU A 205 5.12 13.52 -6.99
C LEU A 205 5.92 13.73 -8.29
N GLU A 206 6.30 12.62 -8.94
CA GLU A 206 6.95 12.66 -10.25
C GLU A 206 6.06 13.33 -11.29
N HIS A 207 4.79 12.89 -11.37
CA HIS A 207 3.82 13.47 -12.29
C HIS A 207 3.66 14.99 -12.08
N ALA A 208 3.54 15.44 -10.84
CA ALA A 208 3.42 16.85 -10.51
C ALA A 208 4.67 17.65 -10.93
N ALA A 209 5.87 17.13 -10.67
CA ALA A 209 7.12 17.79 -11.05
C ALA A 209 7.27 17.89 -12.58
N VAL A 210 7.01 16.80 -13.31
CA VAL A 210 7.08 16.78 -14.79
C VAL A 210 6.03 17.69 -15.41
N THR A 211 4.79 17.69 -14.90
CA THR A 211 3.72 18.59 -15.32
C THR A 211 4.11 20.05 -15.10
N ALA A 212 4.67 20.36 -13.94
CA ALA A 212 5.14 21.71 -13.62
C ALA A 212 6.27 22.19 -14.56
N LEU A 213 7.23 21.30 -14.86
CA LEU A 213 8.28 21.61 -15.84
C LEU A 213 7.72 21.94 -17.21
N LYS A 214 6.78 21.13 -17.72
CA LYS A 214 6.11 21.40 -19.00
C LYS A 214 5.34 22.71 -18.98
N ASN A 215 4.56 22.97 -17.93
CA ASN A 215 3.73 24.15 -17.81
C ASN A 215 4.54 25.43 -17.54
N SER A 216 5.76 25.33 -17.04
CA SER A 216 6.63 26.50 -16.81
C SER A 216 7.06 27.21 -18.08
N GLY A 217 7.10 26.51 -19.21
CA GLY A 217 7.60 26.99 -20.48
C GLY A 217 9.13 27.15 -20.54
N LYS A 218 9.86 26.70 -19.50
CA LYS A 218 11.33 26.75 -19.42
C LYS A 218 11.93 25.39 -19.71
N PHE A 219 13.06 25.38 -20.36
CA PHE A 219 13.85 24.15 -20.53
C PHE A 219 14.78 23.96 -19.31
N VAL A 220 14.41 23.09 -18.40
CA VAL A 220 15.18 22.74 -17.21
C VAL A 220 15.54 21.27 -17.26
N PRO A 221 16.82 20.89 -17.22
CA PRO A 221 17.24 19.50 -17.15
C PRO A 221 16.69 18.82 -15.88
N TRP A 222 16.17 17.60 -16.02
CA TRP A 222 15.63 16.88 -14.90
C TRP A 222 15.92 15.39 -14.96
N GLN A 223 15.88 14.73 -13.81
CA GLN A 223 16.01 13.29 -13.66
C GLN A 223 15.12 12.77 -12.53
N VAL A 224 14.74 11.51 -12.61
CA VAL A 224 14.04 10.78 -11.54
C VAL A 224 14.94 9.71 -10.99
N VAL A 225 14.96 9.60 -9.67
CA VAL A 225 15.66 8.53 -8.96
C VAL A 225 14.65 7.80 -8.08
N THR A 226 14.59 6.49 -8.21
CA THR A 226 13.67 5.63 -7.46
C THR A 226 14.41 4.89 -6.36
N ILE A 227 13.90 5.02 -5.12
CA ILE A 227 14.40 4.34 -3.92
C ILE A 227 13.44 3.21 -3.57
N SER A 228 13.98 2.02 -3.34
CA SER A 228 13.23 0.89 -2.81
C SER A 228 12.88 1.09 -1.33
N THR A 229 11.86 0.38 -0.85
CA THR A 229 11.45 0.46 0.56
C THR A 229 12.51 -0.06 1.52
N ASP A 230 13.45 -0.89 1.07
CA ASP A 230 14.62 -1.37 1.86
C ASP A 230 15.85 -0.46 1.74
N GLY A 231 15.77 0.66 1.00
CA GLY A 231 16.78 1.69 0.94
C GLY A 231 17.84 1.49 -0.14
N ARG A 232 17.50 0.89 -1.27
CA ARG A 232 18.39 0.78 -2.44
C ARG A 232 17.94 1.71 -3.56
N ILE A 233 18.87 2.20 -4.34
CA ILE A 233 18.56 2.91 -5.59
C ILE A 233 18.23 1.87 -6.65
N LEU A 234 17.04 1.99 -7.28
CA LEU A 234 16.56 1.09 -8.33
C LEU A 234 16.90 1.66 -9.71
N ASP A 235 16.58 2.95 -9.94
CA ASP A 235 16.80 3.65 -11.21
C ASP A 235 17.39 5.04 -10.98
N ARG A 236 18.14 5.55 -11.97
CA ARG A 236 18.68 6.92 -12.05
C ARG A 236 18.42 7.55 -13.41
#